data_0e3098f6cec1e8edd79b4475fc90db25
#
_entry.id   0e3098f6cec1e8edd79b4475fc90db25
#
_cell.length_a   1.000
_cell.length_b   1.000
_cell.length_c   1.000
_cell.angle_alpha   90.00
_cell.angle_beta   90.00
_cell.angle_gamma   90.00
#
_symmetry.space_group_name_H-M   'P 1'
#
loop_
_entity.id
_entity.type
_entity.pdbx_description
1 polymer ?
#
loop_
_entity_poly.entity_id
_entity_poly.type
_entity_poly.pdbx_seq_one_letter_code
_entity_poly.pdbx_strand_id
1 'polypeptide(L)'
;MDTNVGNAFVYGELKAVDSVTYPEIGGEYMYVRKVEEHYNMHTRTVTTTDSKGKKHTRTETYWTWDYAGEEDKSCKTINFCGIDFDSSKIPFPGKDYIDTLSGGYHIRFEYYGVPAVNKGTIFTNLKDKTINNTKYYNNMDLEEAFRYVTTHFPMWLFWVLWIMLTGAAVFGFCYLENRWLE
;
A
#
# COMPACT_ATOMS: atom_id res chain seq x y z
N MET A 1 -16.95 -24.17 9.78
CA MET A 1 -15.52 -24.08 9.47
C MET A 1 -14.78 -25.05 10.35
N ASP A 2 -14.11 -26.04 9.78
CA ASP A 2 -13.17 -26.86 10.54
C ASP A 2 -12.01 -26.00 11.00
N THR A 3 -11.69 -26.16 12.26
CA THR A 3 -10.76 -25.29 12.96
C THR A 3 -9.33 -25.84 12.88
N ASN A 4 -8.35 -24.97 12.65
CA ASN A 4 -6.93 -25.27 12.58
C ASN A 4 -6.43 -25.88 11.26
N VAL A 5 -6.97 -25.42 10.12
CA VAL A 5 -6.49 -25.80 8.78
C VAL A 5 -5.12 -25.17 8.48
N GLY A 6 -4.73 -24.11 9.21
CA GLY A 6 -3.51 -23.35 8.95
C GLY A 6 -3.68 -22.28 7.88
N ASN A 7 -2.63 -22.04 7.08
CA ASN A 7 -2.65 -21.03 6.03
C ASN A 7 -3.47 -21.48 4.82
N ALA A 8 -4.34 -20.60 4.33
CA ALA A 8 -5.21 -20.86 3.19
C ALA A 8 -5.30 -19.64 2.27
N PHE A 9 -5.44 -19.90 0.96
CA PHE A 9 -5.87 -18.92 -0.02
C PHE A 9 -7.35 -19.14 -0.31
N VAL A 10 -8.14 -18.07 -0.28
CA VAL A 10 -9.58 -18.12 -0.58
C VAL A 10 -9.89 -16.99 -1.56
N TYR A 11 -10.40 -17.35 -2.74
CA TYR A 11 -10.89 -16.38 -3.73
C TYR A 11 -12.37 -16.12 -3.49
N GLY A 12 -12.76 -14.85 -3.58
CA GLY A 12 -14.16 -14.48 -3.39
C GLY A 12 -14.43 -13.00 -3.60
N GLU A 13 -15.68 -12.67 -3.31
CA GLU A 13 -16.18 -11.30 -3.35
C GLU A 13 -16.20 -10.74 -1.94
N LEU A 14 -15.56 -9.59 -1.76
CA LEU A 14 -15.55 -8.81 -0.53
C LEU A 14 -16.57 -7.70 -0.67
N LYS A 15 -17.57 -7.66 0.21
CA LYS A 15 -18.68 -6.68 0.21
C LYS A 15 -18.77 -5.93 1.52
N ALA A 16 -19.02 -4.62 1.46
CA ALA A 16 -19.48 -3.88 2.64
C ALA A 16 -20.92 -4.24 2.95
N VAL A 17 -21.22 -4.53 4.22
CA VAL A 17 -22.59 -4.74 4.69
C VAL A 17 -23.23 -3.40 5.03
N ASP A 18 -22.46 -2.51 5.65
CA ASP A 18 -22.83 -1.14 6.03
C ASP A 18 -21.97 -0.13 5.24
N SER A 19 -22.24 -0.01 3.93
CA SER A 19 -21.51 0.90 3.06
C SER A 19 -21.58 2.35 3.54
N VAL A 20 -20.53 3.11 3.25
CA VAL A 20 -20.39 4.52 3.65
C VAL A 20 -20.24 5.40 2.42
N THR A 21 -20.61 6.68 2.56
CA THR A 21 -20.42 7.69 1.52
C THR A 21 -20.40 9.10 2.12
N TYR A 22 -20.02 10.07 1.28
CA TYR A 22 -20.33 11.48 1.47
C TYR A 22 -21.44 11.89 0.51
N PRO A 23 -22.45 12.67 0.95
CA PRO A 23 -23.60 13.03 0.10
C PRO A 23 -23.21 13.73 -1.19
N GLU A 24 -22.11 14.47 -1.17
CA GLU A 24 -21.61 15.25 -2.28
C GLU A 24 -21.00 14.41 -3.44
N ILE A 25 -20.54 13.19 -3.17
CA ILE A 25 -19.97 12.30 -4.20
C ILE A 25 -20.90 11.13 -4.57
N GLY A 26 -21.86 10.81 -3.70
CA GLY A 26 -22.74 9.65 -3.89
C GLY A 26 -21.97 8.32 -3.90
N GLY A 27 -22.63 7.27 -4.45
CA GLY A 27 -22.04 5.94 -4.53
C GLY A 27 -22.02 5.19 -3.19
N GLU A 28 -21.48 3.96 -3.21
CA GLU A 28 -21.34 3.09 -2.06
C GLU A 28 -19.89 2.60 -1.93
N TYR A 29 -19.32 2.77 -0.75
CA TYR A 29 -17.91 2.49 -0.50
C TYR A 29 -17.72 1.68 0.79
N MET A 30 -16.67 0.87 0.85
CA MET A 30 -16.18 0.28 2.10
C MET A 30 -15.46 1.32 2.95
N TYR A 31 -14.74 2.22 2.29
CA TYR A 31 -13.95 3.26 2.87
C TYR A 31 -13.94 4.47 1.95
N VAL A 32 -14.06 5.66 2.52
CA VAL A 32 -13.92 6.93 1.82
C VAL A 32 -13.12 7.89 2.68
N ARG A 33 -12.16 8.54 2.04
CA ARG A 33 -11.37 9.65 2.60
C ARG A 33 -11.68 10.92 1.85
N LYS A 34 -11.95 11.99 2.59
CA LYS A 34 -12.07 13.35 2.14
C LYS A 34 -10.84 14.12 2.61
N VAL A 35 -10.05 14.66 1.67
CA VAL A 35 -8.88 15.48 1.94
C VAL A 35 -9.22 16.93 1.63
N GLU A 36 -9.00 17.81 2.57
CA GLU A 36 -9.15 19.25 2.40
C GLU A 36 -7.81 19.86 2.04
N GLU A 37 -7.79 20.70 1.01
CA GLU A 37 -6.61 21.44 0.57
C GLU A 37 -6.93 22.90 0.36
N HIS A 38 -5.99 23.76 0.74
CA HIS A 38 -6.07 25.20 0.60
C HIS A 38 -5.04 25.69 -0.43
N TYR A 39 -5.48 26.57 -1.34
CA TYR A 39 -4.62 27.19 -2.34
C TYR A 39 -3.90 28.39 -1.76
N ASN A 40 -2.63 28.22 -1.39
CA ASN A 40 -1.84 29.20 -0.67
C ASN A 40 -0.67 29.74 -1.52
N MET A 41 -0.29 30.97 -1.19
CA MET A 41 0.87 31.64 -1.75
C MET A 41 2.13 31.28 -0.95
N HIS A 42 3.16 30.85 -1.66
CA HIS A 42 4.48 30.56 -1.10
C HIS A 42 5.54 31.43 -1.77
N THR A 43 6.64 31.62 -1.06
CA THR A 43 7.83 32.27 -1.60
C THR A 43 9.04 31.35 -1.49
N ARG A 44 9.89 31.35 -2.51
CA ARG A 44 11.17 30.67 -2.47
C ARG A 44 12.29 31.59 -2.94
N THR A 45 13.44 31.43 -2.35
CA THR A 45 14.66 32.12 -2.77
C THR A 45 15.41 31.25 -3.78
N VAL A 46 15.59 31.78 -4.99
CA VAL A 46 16.33 31.09 -6.07
C VAL A 46 17.66 31.81 -6.27
N THR A 47 18.76 31.07 -6.16
CA THR A 47 20.11 31.58 -6.42
C THR A 47 20.61 30.99 -7.73
N THR A 48 20.91 31.83 -8.68
CA THR A 48 21.54 31.48 -9.96
C THR A 48 22.96 32.00 -10.02
N THR A 49 23.86 31.24 -10.65
CA THR A 49 25.23 31.65 -10.86
C THR A 49 25.39 31.96 -12.34
N ASP A 50 25.85 33.16 -12.66
CA ASP A 50 26.14 33.58 -14.05
C ASP A 50 27.39 32.91 -14.62
N SER A 51 27.64 33.12 -15.91
CA SER A 51 28.82 32.57 -16.61
C SER A 51 30.16 33.07 -16.08
N LYS A 52 30.13 34.11 -15.24
CA LYS A 52 31.32 34.71 -14.59
C LYS A 52 31.48 34.28 -13.13
N GLY A 53 30.66 33.34 -12.67
CA GLY A 53 30.69 32.79 -11.29
C GLY A 53 30.00 33.69 -10.25
N LYS A 54 29.34 34.78 -10.65
CA LYS A 54 28.62 35.67 -9.72
C LYS A 54 27.25 35.11 -9.39
N LYS A 55 26.93 35.04 -8.10
CA LYS A 55 25.65 34.60 -7.59
C LYS A 55 24.63 35.74 -7.60
N HIS A 56 23.46 35.47 -8.17
CA HIS A 56 22.29 36.34 -8.15
C HIS A 56 21.16 35.64 -7.42
N THR A 57 20.61 36.31 -6.43
CA THR A 57 19.50 35.79 -5.60
C THR A 57 18.26 36.59 -5.92
N ARG A 58 17.16 35.87 -6.20
CA ARG A 58 15.82 36.45 -6.38
C ARG A 58 14.78 35.68 -5.58
N THR A 59 13.74 36.38 -5.14
CA THR A 59 12.56 35.77 -4.52
C THR A 59 11.52 35.51 -5.60
N GLU A 60 11.05 34.28 -5.68
CA GLU A 60 9.94 33.87 -6.55
C GLU A 60 8.72 33.56 -5.72
N THR A 61 7.57 34.03 -6.16
CA THR A 61 6.27 33.70 -5.56
C THR A 61 5.60 32.63 -6.41
N TYR A 62 5.02 31.62 -5.77
CA TYR A 62 4.24 30.57 -6.42
C TYR A 62 3.04 30.17 -5.57
N TRP A 63 2.06 29.53 -6.17
CA TRP A 63 0.85 29.07 -5.50
C TRP A 63 0.77 27.57 -5.60
N THR A 64 0.34 26.93 -4.52
CA THR A 64 0.14 25.46 -4.48
C THR A 64 -1.02 25.12 -3.58
N TRP A 65 -1.60 23.94 -3.84
CA TRP A 65 -2.57 23.35 -2.93
C TRP A 65 -1.82 22.68 -1.78
N ASP A 66 -2.13 23.11 -0.58
CA ASP A 66 -1.55 22.62 0.65
C ASP A 66 -2.57 21.79 1.41
N TYR A 67 -2.15 20.66 1.92
CA TYR A 67 -2.95 19.82 2.80
C TYR A 67 -3.41 20.63 4.04
N ALA A 68 -4.71 20.62 4.31
CA ALA A 68 -5.31 21.30 5.44
C ALA A 68 -5.93 20.33 6.46
N GLY A 69 -6.39 19.16 6.02
CA GLY A 69 -6.97 18.15 6.89
C GLY A 69 -7.57 16.99 6.13
N GLU A 70 -8.00 15.96 6.85
CA GLU A 70 -8.72 14.84 6.27
C GLU A 70 -9.79 14.29 7.21
N GLU A 71 -10.83 13.71 6.60
CA GLU A 71 -11.88 12.95 7.27
C GLU A 71 -12.05 11.61 6.62
N ASP A 72 -12.14 10.55 7.43
CA ASP A 72 -12.33 9.18 6.98
C ASP A 72 -13.69 8.62 7.42
N LYS A 73 -14.32 7.85 6.55
CA LYS A 73 -15.45 7.00 6.86
C LYS A 73 -15.15 5.57 6.41
N SER A 74 -15.48 4.58 7.25
CA SER A 74 -15.30 3.17 6.93
C SER A 74 -16.50 2.34 7.38
N CYS A 75 -16.81 1.29 6.64
CA CYS A 75 -17.79 0.28 7.09
C CYS A 75 -17.24 -0.47 8.31
N LYS A 76 -18.12 -0.95 9.15
CA LYS A 76 -17.79 -1.75 10.34
C LYS A 76 -17.81 -3.24 10.03
N THR A 77 -18.71 -3.65 9.15
CA THR A 77 -18.95 -5.06 8.82
C THR A 77 -18.72 -5.30 7.34
N ILE A 78 -17.97 -6.35 7.03
CA ILE A 78 -17.70 -6.81 5.68
C ILE A 78 -18.16 -8.26 5.54
N ASN A 79 -18.69 -8.61 4.38
CA ASN A 79 -19.05 -9.98 4.02
C ASN A 79 -18.01 -10.53 3.06
N PHE A 80 -17.49 -11.70 3.34
CA PHE A 80 -16.60 -12.43 2.43
C PHE A 80 -17.05 -13.89 2.33
N CYS A 81 -17.37 -14.33 1.10
CA CYS A 81 -17.88 -15.67 0.82
C CYS A 81 -19.10 -16.07 1.68
N GLY A 82 -20.00 -15.11 1.95
CA GLY A 82 -21.22 -15.35 2.71
C GLY A 82 -21.06 -15.36 4.24
N ILE A 83 -19.87 -14.98 4.73
CA ILE A 83 -19.59 -14.87 6.18
C ILE A 83 -19.29 -13.41 6.50
N ASP A 84 -19.92 -12.90 7.54
CA ASP A 84 -19.70 -11.54 8.03
C ASP A 84 -18.51 -11.48 8.99
N PHE A 85 -17.65 -10.51 8.79
CA PHE A 85 -16.48 -10.22 9.61
C PHE A 85 -16.47 -8.74 10.02
N ASP A 86 -15.85 -8.46 11.14
CA ASP A 86 -15.43 -7.10 11.46
C ASP A 86 -14.42 -6.60 10.41
N SER A 87 -14.58 -5.35 9.97
CA SER A 87 -13.76 -4.78 8.89
C SER A 87 -12.25 -4.77 9.18
N SER A 88 -11.85 -4.83 10.46
CA SER A 88 -10.44 -4.95 10.86
C SER A 88 -9.80 -6.31 10.54
N LYS A 89 -10.60 -7.33 10.22
CA LYS A 89 -10.12 -8.69 9.93
C LYS A 89 -9.53 -8.86 8.54
N ILE A 90 -10.00 -8.08 7.58
CA ILE A 90 -9.51 -8.10 6.19
C ILE A 90 -9.09 -6.68 5.81
N PRO A 91 -7.82 -6.45 5.45
CA PRO A 91 -7.39 -5.12 5.04
C PRO A 91 -8.11 -4.72 3.75
N PHE A 92 -8.53 -3.47 3.69
CA PHE A 92 -9.17 -2.94 2.49
C PHE A 92 -8.19 -2.91 1.31
N PRO A 93 -8.68 -3.07 0.06
CA PRO A 93 -7.90 -2.81 -1.15
C PRO A 93 -7.32 -1.41 -1.18
N GLY A 94 -6.47 -1.15 -2.18
CA GLY A 94 -5.95 0.19 -2.44
C GLY A 94 -7.08 1.19 -2.66
N LYS A 95 -6.86 2.42 -2.23
CA LYS A 95 -7.81 3.52 -2.42
C LYS A 95 -7.64 4.10 -3.80
N ASP A 96 -8.74 4.25 -4.52
CA ASP A 96 -8.78 4.90 -5.82
C ASP A 96 -9.26 6.35 -5.66
N TYR A 97 -8.78 7.23 -6.53
CA TYR A 97 -9.29 8.58 -6.64
C TYR A 97 -10.74 8.55 -7.15
N ILE A 98 -11.62 9.32 -6.50
CA ILE A 98 -13.04 9.40 -6.86
C ILE A 98 -13.32 10.72 -7.61
N ASP A 99 -13.09 11.85 -6.93
CA ASP A 99 -13.43 13.17 -7.47
C ASP A 99 -12.73 14.29 -6.69
N THR A 100 -12.74 15.49 -7.29
CA THR A 100 -12.33 16.74 -6.63
C THR A 100 -13.45 17.76 -6.73
N LEU A 101 -13.92 18.23 -5.59
CA LEU A 101 -14.98 19.22 -5.50
C LEU A 101 -14.46 20.53 -4.91
N SER A 102 -15.01 21.66 -5.41
CA SER A 102 -14.70 22.99 -4.87
C SER A 102 -15.40 23.19 -3.53
N GLY A 103 -14.64 23.55 -2.51
CA GLY A 103 -15.16 23.97 -1.19
C GLY A 103 -15.40 25.47 -1.06
N GLY A 104 -15.12 26.23 -2.14
CA GLY A 104 -15.24 27.70 -2.15
C GLY A 104 -13.96 28.38 -2.63
N TYR A 105 -13.75 29.63 -2.23
CA TYR A 105 -12.58 30.41 -2.63
C TYR A 105 -11.30 29.79 -2.02
N HIS A 106 -10.41 29.33 -2.89
CA HIS A 106 -9.13 28.71 -2.51
C HIS A 106 -9.23 27.45 -1.62
N ILE A 107 -10.36 26.75 -1.66
CA ILE A 107 -10.56 25.47 -0.95
C ILE A 107 -11.04 24.41 -1.94
N ARG A 108 -10.45 23.21 -1.86
CA ARG A 108 -10.94 22.04 -2.58
C ARG A 108 -10.93 20.80 -1.68
N PHE A 109 -11.78 19.86 -2.03
CA PHE A 109 -11.86 18.55 -1.38
C PHE A 109 -11.54 17.46 -2.41
N GLU A 110 -10.54 16.64 -2.13
CA GLU A 110 -10.24 15.45 -2.91
C GLU A 110 -10.78 14.21 -2.19
N TYR A 111 -11.45 13.36 -2.96
CA TYR A 111 -12.07 12.14 -2.44
C TYR A 111 -11.35 10.92 -2.96
N TYR A 112 -11.03 10.01 -2.05
CA TYR A 112 -10.41 8.72 -2.32
C TYR A 112 -11.25 7.65 -1.65
N GLY A 113 -11.46 6.51 -2.31
CA GLY A 113 -12.29 5.46 -1.73
C GLY A 113 -11.99 4.06 -2.21
N VAL A 114 -12.63 3.12 -1.53
CA VAL A 114 -12.63 1.72 -1.88
C VAL A 114 -14.08 1.34 -2.18
N PRO A 115 -14.41 0.85 -3.38
CA PRO A 115 -15.78 0.45 -3.75
C PRO A 115 -16.38 -0.52 -2.74
N ALA A 116 -17.71 -0.49 -2.58
CA ALA A 116 -18.41 -1.38 -1.66
C ALA A 116 -18.29 -2.87 -2.01
N VAL A 117 -17.96 -3.18 -3.27
CA VAL A 117 -17.80 -4.55 -3.76
C VAL A 117 -16.46 -4.68 -4.47
N ASN A 118 -15.64 -5.63 -4.04
CA ASN A 118 -14.35 -5.94 -4.62
C ASN A 118 -14.21 -7.46 -4.79
N LYS A 119 -13.48 -7.89 -5.82
CA LYS A 119 -13.15 -9.31 -6.04
C LYS A 119 -11.66 -9.51 -5.85
N GLY A 120 -11.30 -10.65 -5.26
CA GLY A 120 -9.89 -10.94 -5.05
C GLY A 120 -9.67 -12.16 -4.17
N THR A 121 -8.41 -12.38 -3.85
CA THR A 121 -7.96 -13.51 -3.03
C THR A 121 -7.49 -13.03 -1.67
N ILE A 122 -7.93 -13.66 -0.61
CA ILE A 122 -7.33 -13.50 0.71
C ILE A 122 -6.32 -14.62 0.97
N PHE A 123 -5.21 -14.27 1.59
CA PHE A 123 -4.30 -15.21 2.24
C PHE A 123 -4.44 -15.03 3.74
N THR A 124 -4.84 -16.07 4.44
CA THR A 124 -5.18 -15.99 5.86
C THR A 124 -4.81 -17.25 6.61
N ASN A 125 -4.66 -17.14 7.92
CA ASN A 125 -4.52 -18.29 8.80
C ASN A 125 -5.87 -18.62 9.44
N LEU A 126 -6.37 -19.82 9.14
CA LEU A 126 -7.62 -20.35 9.67
C LEU A 126 -7.34 -21.03 11.02
N LYS A 127 -7.67 -20.35 12.11
CA LYS A 127 -7.49 -20.82 13.46
C LYS A 127 -8.62 -20.33 14.36
N ASP A 128 -9.06 -21.18 15.29
CA ASP A 128 -10.07 -20.84 16.31
C ASP A 128 -11.41 -20.32 15.71
N LYS A 129 -11.87 -20.97 14.64
CA LYS A 129 -13.10 -20.63 13.88
C LYS A 129 -13.11 -19.22 13.27
N THR A 130 -11.97 -18.57 13.14
CA THR A 130 -11.84 -17.22 12.56
C THR A 130 -10.65 -17.13 11.63
N ILE A 131 -10.58 -16.00 10.94
CA ILE A 131 -9.44 -15.61 10.09
C ILE A 131 -8.47 -14.74 10.88
N ASN A 132 -7.17 -14.98 10.71
CA ASN A 132 -6.11 -14.22 11.36
C ASN A 132 -4.98 -13.91 10.36
N ASN A 133 -4.28 -12.79 10.58
CA ASN A 133 -3.16 -12.35 9.73
C ASN A 133 -3.52 -12.34 8.24
N THR A 134 -4.69 -11.78 7.92
CA THR A 134 -5.22 -11.77 6.56
C THR A 134 -4.52 -10.74 5.71
N LYS A 135 -4.14 -11.12 4.48
CA LYS A 135 -3.72 -10.22 3.40
C LYS A 135 -4.73 -10.32 2.28
N TYR A 136 -5.12 -9.20 1.69
CA TYR A 136 -6.04 -9.13 0.57
C TYR A 136 -5.28 -8.76 -0.71
N TYR A 137 -5.49 -9.54 -1.76
CA TYR A 137 -4.93 -9.36 -3.10
C TYR A 137 -6.07 -8.98 -4.05
N ASN A 138 -6.16 -7.68 -4.32
CA ASN A 138 -7.23 -7.11 -5.13
C ASN A 138 -7.11 -7.54 -6.59
N ASN A 139 -8.23 -7.95 -7.21
CA ASN A 139 -8.32 -8.38 -8.60
C ASN A 139 -7.36 -9.53 -9.01
N MET A 140 -6.87 -10.30 -8.03
CA MET A 140 -6.05 -11.49 -8.29
C MET A 140 -6.85 -12.75 -8.04
N ASP A 141 -6.75 -13.72 -8.93
CA ASP A 141 -7.26 -15.06 -8.71
C ASP A 141 -6.35 -15.88 -7.78
N LEU A 142 -6.71 -17.14 -7.52
CA LEU A 142 -5.94 -18.02 -6.63
C LEU A 142 -4.54 -18.30 -7.15
N GLU A 143 -4.40 -18.50 -8.44
CA GLU A 143 -3.12 -18.86 -9.05
C GLU A 143 -2.17 -17.67 -9.10
N GLU A 144 -2.69 -16.49 -9.46
CA GLU A 144 -1.95 -15.23 -9.46
C GLU A 144 -1.49 -14.85 -8.06
N ALA A 145 -2.39 -14.91 -7.06
CA ALA A 145 -2.05 -14.61 -5.67
C ALA A 145 -1.02 -15.59 -5.10
N PHE A 146 -1.16 -16.88 -5.39
CA PHE A 146 -0.18 -17.90 -4.98
C PHE A 146 1.18 -17.65 -5.63
N ARG A 147 1.21 -17.38 -6.93
CA ARG A 147 2.44 -17.03 -7.66
C ARG A 147 3.08 -15.77 -7.10
N TYR A 148 2.29 -14.72 -6.84
CA TYR A 148 2.77 -13.47 -6.25
C TYR A 148 3.47 -13.70 -4.90
N VAL A 149 2.88 -14.49 -4.03
CA VAL A 149 3.44 -14.78 -2.70
C VAL A 149 4.69 -15.67 -2.78
N THR A 150 4.71 -16.66 -3.68
CA THR A 150 5.82 -17.61 -3.80
C THR A 150 7.01 -17.06 -4.57
N THR A 151 6.78 -16.16 -5.54
CA THR A 151 7.85 -15.61 -6.39
C THR A 151 8.58 -14.43 -5.74
N HIS A 152 8.02 -13.86 -4.67
CA HIS A 152 8.63 -12.74 -3.93
C HIS A 152 9.70 -13.18 -2.91
N PHE A 153 10.34 -14.33 -3.13
CA PHE A 153 11.62 -14.56 -2.46
C PHE A 153 12.60 -13.50 -3.00
N PRO A 154 13.10 -12.57 -2.16
CA PRO A 154 13.87 -11.46 -2.68
C PRO A 154 15.13 -11.98 -3.37
N MET A 155 15.19 -11.81 -4.69
CA MET A 155 16.31 -12.28 -5.52
C MET A 155 17.67 -11.77 -5.02
N TRP A 156 17.69 -10.59 -4.39
CA TRP A 156 18.89 -10.03 -3.78
C TRP A 156 19.41 -10.90 -2.62
N LEU A 157 18.52 -11.53 -1.85
CA LEU A 157 18.91 -12.40 -0.72
C LEU A 157 19.57 -13.69 -1.23
N PHE A 158 19.10 -14.23 -2.39
CA PHE A 158 19.76 -15.32 -3.08
C PHE A 158 21.21 -14.93 -3.49
N TRP A 159 21.39 -13.74 -4.07
CA TRP A 159 22.69 -13.26 -4.47
C TRP A 159 23.62 -13.02 -3.28
N VAL A 160 23.13 -12.48 -2.18
CA VAL A 160 23.92 -12.30 -0.94
C VAL A 160 24.38 -13.64 -0.39
N LEU A 161 23.49 -14.63 -0.28
CA LEU A 161 23.85 -15.97 0.18
C LEU A 161 24.84 -16.65 -0.76
N TRP A 162 24.68 -16.47 -2.09
CA TRP A 162 25.60 -17.03 -3.07
C TRP A 162 27.00 -16.40 -2.97
N ILE A 163 27.09 -15.10 -2.81
CA ILE A 163 28.37 -14.38 -2.62
C ILE A 163 29.06 -14.83 -1.33
N MET A 164 28.31 -14.97 -0.23
CA MET A 164 28.84 -15.46 1.04
C MET A 164 29.38 -16.91 0.92
N LEU A 165 28.64 -17.77 0.23
CA LEU A 165 29.03 -19.17 0.04
C LEU A 165 30.27 -19.30 -0.83
N THR A 166 30.33 -18.54 -1.94
CA THR A 166 31.52 -18.51 -2.80
C THR A 166 32.74 -17.92 -2.12
N GLY A 167 32.56 -16.84 -1.32
CA GLY A 167 33.64 -16.26 -0.52
C GLY A 167 34.17 -17.21 0.54
N ALA A 168 33.32 -17.94 1.22
CA ALA A 168 33.71 -18.95 2.19
C ALA A 168 34.46 -20.13 1.53
N ALA A 169 34.02 -20.56 0.34
CA ALA A 169 34.70 -21.62 -0.41
C ALA A 169 36.11 -21.21 -0.86
N VAL A 170 36.25 -19.99 -1.39
CA VAL A 170 37.56 -19.44 -1.81
C VAL A 170 38.48 -19.28 -0.61
N PHE A 171 37.97 -18.72 0.51
CA PHE A 171 38.74 -18.56 1.72
C PHE A 171 39.20 -19.92 2.26
N GLY A 172 38.32 -20.92 2.32
CA GLY A 172 38.62 -22.27 2.73
C GLY A 172 39.71 -22.92 1.89
N PHE A 173 39.59 -22.73 0.55
CA PHE A 173 40.60 -23.24 -0.38
C PHE A 173 41.99 -22.61 -0.13
N CYS A 174 42.07 -21.29 -0.05
CA CYS A 174 43.33 -20.58 0.22
C CYS A 174 43.90 -20.94 1.60
N TYR A 175 43.05 -21.16 2.61
CA TYR A 175 43.50 -21.57 3.93
C TYR A 175 44.10 -22.98 3.92
N LEU A 176 43.52 -23.91 3.19
CA LEU A 176 44.02 -25.25 3.03
C LEU A 176 45.36 -25.28 2.26
N GLU A 177 45.45 -24.50 1.17
CA GLU A 177 46.66 -24.38 0.35
C GLU A 177 47.84 -23.83 1.15
N ASN A 178 47.64 -22.76 1.94
CA ASN A 178 48.67 -22.22 2.83
C ASN A 178 49.15 -23.24 3.87
N ARG A 179 48.27 -24.10 4.36
CA ARG A 179 48.62 -25.12 5.38
C ARG A 179 49.40 -26.30 4.78
N TRP A 180 49.35 -26.51 3.47
CA TRP A 180 50.12 -27.54 2.78
C TRP A 180 51.51 -27.07 2.36
N LEU A 181 51.79 -25.78 2.41
CA LEU A 181 53.06 -25.16 2.06
C LEU A 181 53.97 -24.91 3.27
N GLU A 182 53.49 -25.13 4.51
CA GLU A 182 54.27 -25.17 5.74
C GLU A 182 54.65 -26.62 6.08
#